data_df3f2fdd6f7c906134de1f3807be2f5f
#
_entry.id   df3f2fdd6f7c906134de1f3807be2f5f
#
_cell.length_a   1.000
_cell.length_b   1.000
_cell.length_c   1.000
_cell.angle_alpha   90.00
_cell.angle_beta   90.00
_cell.angle_gamma   90.00
#
_symmetry.space_group_name_H-M   'P 1'
#
loop_
_entity.id
_entity.type
_entity.pdbx_description
1 polymer ?
#
loop_
_entity_poly.entity_id
_entity_poly.type
_entity_poly.pdbx_seq_one_letter_code
_entity_poly.pdbx_strand_id
1 'polypeptide(L)'
;MRKFVCEELPNLDRRSFLAAATGATLAAGFSTDAAKAAPAGNPRFMEEATRLAVESVEKGWGGPFGAVIVKDGKIIGRGQNRVLLTGIPVFHAEVTAIMDASARLNPKALLGSDYGEGSILEMIPREAGSPDPVEQRARMLKGCEIYINGAPCPMCMSAIYWSRIDHVYFAASLKDTSAIGFDDAFQYEDFAKPWSQRRIAVTENFERQTGLKAYKAWMDKKDRHPY
;
A
#
# COMPACT_ATOMS: atom_id res chain seq x y z
N MET A 1 -4.59 -32.62 27.79
CA MET A 1 -5.51 -31.51 27.51
C MET A 1 -5.12 -30.32 28.39
N ARG A 2 -4.30 -29.39 27.87
CA ARG A 2 -4.01 -28.13 28.58
C ARG A 2 -5.01 -27.09 28.09
N LYS A 3 -5.86 -26.61 29.01
CA LYS A 3 -6.73 -25.46 28.77
C LYS A 3 -5.85 -24.24 28.62
N PHE A 4 -5.76 -23.71 27.40
CA PHE A 4 -5.24 -22.37 27.19
C PHE A 4 -6.30 -21.39 27.70
N VAL A 5 -6.03 -20.81 28.84
CA VAL A 5 -6.70 -19.61 29.32
C VAL A 5 -6.22 -18.49 28.38
N CYS A 6 -7.15 -17.79 27.80
CA CYS A 6 -6.86 -16.59 26.99
C CYS A 6 -6.40 -15.52 27.98
N GLU A 7 -5.09 -15.51 28.33
CA GLU A 7 -4.51 -14.41 29.07
C GLU A 7 -4.59 -13.15 28.19
N GLU A 8 -5.12 -12.11 28.76
CA GLU A 8 -5.24 -10.79 28.18
C GLU A 8 -3.87 -10.33 27.71
N LEU A 9 -3.76 -10.00 26.45
CA LEU A 9 -2.61 -9.26 25.95
C LEU A 9 -2.51 -7.98 26.79
N PRO A 10 -1.36 -7.67 27.39
CA PRO A 10 -1.25 -6.52 28.28
C PRO A 10 -1.64 -5.26 27.51
N ASN A 11 -2.50 -4.48 28.12
CA ASN A 11 -2.88 -3.16 27.65
C ASN A 11 -1.62 -2.29 27.74
N LEU A 12 -0.88 -2.14 26.65
CA LEU A 12 0.30 -1.28 26.57
C LEU A 12 -0.15 0.18 26.63
N ASP A 13 -0.45 0.64 27.83
CA ASP A 13 -0.67 2.08 28.09
C ASP A 13 0.65 2.84 27.86
N ARG A 14 0.57 3.92 27.08
CA ARG A 14 1.69 4.82 26.79
C ARG A 14 2.41 5.34 28.07
N ARG A 15 1.79 5.26 29.24
CA ARG A 15 2.38 5.70 30.53
C ARG A 15 3.41 4.72 31.08
N SER A 16 3.35 3.45 30.70
CA SER A 16 4.31 2.44 31.18
C SER A 16 5.68 2.55 30.51
N PHE A 17 5.80 3.28 29.42
CA PHE A 17 7.09 3.52 28.73
C PHE A 17 7.94 4.64 29.35
N LEU A 18 7.35 5.50 30.17
CA LEU A 18 8.03 6.67 30.75
C LEU A 18 8.57 6.49 32.18
N ALA A 19 8.27 5.38 32.85
CA ALA A 19 8.63 5.17 34.24
C ALA A 19 9.92 4.34 34.48
N ALA A 20 10.62 3.90 33.44
CA ALA A 20 11.84 3.10 33.57
C ALA A 20 13.15 3.83 33.19
N ALA A 21 13.15 5.15 33.16
CA ALA A 21 14.33 5.95 32.78
C ALA A 21 14.87 6.78 33.95
N THR A 22 15.23 6.10 35.08
CA THR A 22 16.12 6.70 36.05
C THR A 22 17.22 5.70 36.40
N GLY A 23 18.39 5.90 35.83
CA GLY A 23 19.64 5.39 36.36
C GLY A 23 20.30 4.23 35.65
N ALA A 24 20.68 4.38 34.38
CA ALA A 24 21.86 3.72 33.83
C ALA A 24 22.22 4.48 32.53
N THR A 25 23.30 5.23 32.52
CA THR A 25 23.94 5.73 31.31
C THR A 25 24.57 4.58 30.55
N LEU A 26 23.75 3.81 29.84
CA LEU A 26 24.17 2.97 28.74
C LEU A 26 24.09 3.87 27.49
N ALA A 27 25.27 4.29 27.03
CA ALA A 27 25.45 4.79 25.67
C ALA A 27 25.08 3.66 24.69
N ALA A 28 23.78 3.39 24.54
CA ALA A 28 23.26 2.66 23.40
C ALA A 28 23.50 3.59 22.21
N GLY A 29 24.54 3.29 21.44
CA GLY A 29 24.74 3.90 20.14
C GLY A 29 23.47 3.65 19.32
N PHE A 30 22.64 4.68 19.20
CA PHE A 30 21.70 4.75 18.09
C PHE A 30 22.59 4.75 16.86
N SER A 31 22.74 3.58 16.22
CA SER A 31 23.08 3.55 14.81
C SER A 31 22.02 4.38 14.13
N THR A 32 22.36 5.63 13.85
CA THR A 32 21.70 6.34 12.78
C THR A 32 22.02 5.52 11.53
N ASP A 33 21.14 4.59 11.17
CA ASP A 33 21.13 4.09 9.81
C ASP A 33 21.05 5.36 8.97
N ALA A 34 22.19 5.78 8.43
CA ALA A 34 22.24 6.90 7.53
C ALA A 34 21.27 6.55 6.41
N ALA A 35 20.22 7.34 6.28
CA ALA A 35 19.22 7.14 5.24
C ALA A 35 20.00 6.94 3.94
N LYS A 36 19.96 5.71 3.41
CA LYS A 36 20.73 5.35 2.22
C LYS A 36 20.34 6.38 1.16
N ALA A 37 21.32 7.17 0.70
CA ALA A 37 21.04 8.21 -0.29
C ALA A 37 20.26 7.60 -1.44
N ALA A 38 19.12 8.20 -1.75
CA ALA A 38 18.27 7.72 -2.82
C ALA A 38 19.09 7.63 -4.11
N PRO A 39 19.07 6.53 -4.86
CA PRO A 39 19.72 6.47 -6.15
C PRO A 39 19.16 7.60 -7.04
N ALA A 40 19.98 8.13 -7.93
CA ALA A 40 19.52 9.15 -8.87
C ALA A 40 18.42 8.56 -9.76
N GLY A 41 17.22 9.17 -9.73
CA GLY A 41 16.09 8.76 -10.56
C GLY A 41 16.41 8.91 -12.04
N ASN A 42 15.72 8.14 -12.90
CA ASN A 42 15.88 8.25 -14.35
C ASN A 42 14.72 9.08 -14.93
N PRO A 43 14.99 10.26 -15.53
CA PRO A 43 13.97 11.16 -16.09
C PRO A 43 13.03 10.47 -17.09
N ARG A 44 13.51 9.52 -17.88
CA ARG A 44 12.68 8.80 -18.86
C ARG A 44 11.49 8.07 -18.25
N PHE A 45 11.61 7.59 -17.02
CA PHE A 45 10.50 6.93 -16.33
C PHE A 45 9.48 7.95 -15.82
N MET A 46 9.93 9.12 -15.41
CA MET A 46 9.05 10.23 -15.06
C MET A 46 8.31 10.79 -16.28
N GLU A 47 8.98 10.90 -17.43
CA GLU A 47 8.37 11.26 -18.70
C GLU A 47 7.24 10.29 -19.08
N GLU A 48 7.48 8.97 -18.94
CA GLU A 48 6.46 7.98 -19.23
C GLU A 48 5.29 8.06 -18.22
N ALA A 49 5.55 8.23 -16.94
CA ALA A 49 4.50 8.44 -15.94
C ALA A 49 3.65 9.69 -16.26
N THR A 50 4.31 10.79 -16.67
CA THR A 50 3.62 12.01 -17.07
C THR A 50 2.80 11.81 -18.35
N ARG A 51 3.34 11.11 -19.36
CA ARG A 51 2.59 10.77 -20.58
C ARG A 51 1.31 9.99 -20.28
N LEU A 52 1.40 9.01 -19.36
CA LEU A 52 0.24 8.24 -18.90
C LEU A 52 -0.78 9.13 -18.18
N ALA A 53 -0.32 10.10 -17.38
CA ALA A 53 -1.21 11.06 -16.72
C ALA A 53 -1.98 11.93 -17.73
N VAL A 54 -1.28 12.45 -18.76
CA VAL A 54 -1.91 13.23 -19.84
C VAL A 54 -2.94 12.38 -20.58
N GLU A 55 -2.59 11.15 -20.95
CA GLU A 55 -3.51 10.23 -21.62
C GLU A 55 -4.78 9.96 -20.79
N SER A 56 -4.65 9.83 -19.47
CA SER A 56 -5.81 9.66 -18.57
C SER A 56 -6.82 10.82 -18.69
N VAL A 57 -6.30 12.05 -18.73
CA VAL A 57 -7.13 13.26 -18.89
C VAL A 57 -7.75 13.33 -20.27
N GLU A 58 -6.94 13.16 -21.32
CA GLU A 58 -7.41 13.26 -22.72
C GLU A 58 -8.52 12.26 -23.05
N LYS A 59 -8.44 11.07 -22.46
CA LYS A 59 -9.45 10.02 -22.62
C LYS A 59 -10.62 10.11 -21.62
N GLY A 60 -10.58 11.05 -20.68
CA GLY A 60 -11.62 11.19 -19.66
C GLY A 60 -11.67 10.03 -18.66
N TRP A 61 -10.57 9.30 -18.48
CA TRP A 61 -10.52 8.13 -17.58
C TRP A 61 -10.44 8.49 -16.11
N GLY A 62 -9.86 9.66 -15.79
CA GLY A 62 -9.70 10.10 -14.41
C GLY A 62 -8.85 11.35 -14.29
N GLY A 63 -8.34 11.60 -13.09
CA GLY A 63 -7.46 12.72 -12.81
C GLY A 63 -6.09 12.64 -13.51
N PRO A 64 -5.28 13.73 -13.47
CA PRO A 64 -4.01 13.85 -14.17
C PRO A 64 -2.88 13.10 -13.45
N PHE A 65 -3.06 11.80 -13.22
CA PHE A 65 -2.11 10.97 -12.50
C PHE A 65 -1.72 9.74 -13.29
N GLY A 66 -0.42 9.50 -13.37
CA GLY A 66 0.20 8.36 -14.02
C GLY A 66 1.38 7.84 -13.20
N ALA A 67 1.60 6.53 -13.27
CA ALA A 67 2.69 5.87 -12.56
C ALA A 67 3.33 4.77 -13.40
N VAL A 68 4.63 4.55 -13.20
CA VAL A 68 5.33 3.38 -13.73
C VAL A 68 6.11 2.68 -12.63
N ILE A 69 6.13 1.35 -12.67
CA ILE A 69 6.97 0.53 -11.81
C ILE A 69 8.13 0.00 -12.64
N VAL A 70 9.32 0.16 -12.09
CA VAL A 70 10.60 -0.17 -12.74
C VAL A 70 11.32 -1.22 -11.92
N LYS A 71 11.87 -2.22 -12.60
CA LYS A 71 12.78 -3.20 -12.04
C LYS A 71 13.96 -3.39 -12.98
N ASP A 72 15.17 -3.36 -12.43
CA ASP A 72 16.43 -3.55 -13.20
C ASP A 72 16.48 -2.65 -14.47
N GLY A 73 16.06 -1.39 -14.33
CA GLY A 73 16.05 -0.41 -15.41
C GLY A 73 14.99 -0.63 -16.51
N LYS A 74 14.01 -1.52 -16.26
CA LYS A 74 12.92 -1.81 -17.19
C LYS A 74 11.56 -1.53 -16.55
N ILE A 75 10.66 -0.92 -17.30
CA ILE A 75 9.27 -0.74 -16.87
C ILE A 75 8.57 -2.09 -16.89
N ILE A 76 8.08 -2.51 -15.73
CA ILE A 76 7.33 -3.76 -15.52
C ILE A 76 5.85 -3.52 -15.19
N GLY A 77 5.45 -2.28 -14.93
CA GLY A 77 4.07 -1.91 -14.69
C GLY A 77 3.78 -0.47 -15.10
N ARG A 78 2.59 -0.24 -15.63
CA ARG A 78 2.07 1.08 -16.00
C ARG A 78 0.71 1.27 -15.40
N GLY A 79 0.45 2.46 -14.88
CA GLY A 79 -0.84 2.80 -14.30
C GLY A 79 -1.26 4.22 -14.61
N GLN A 80 -2.58 4.39 -14.68
CA GLN A 80 -3.25 5.66 -14.90
C GLN A 80 -4.40 5.77 -13.93
N ASN A 81 -4.78 6.98 -13.55
CA ASN A 81 -5.99 7.16 -12.80
C ASN A 81 -7.20 6.70 -13.64
N ARG A 82 -8.01 5.80 -13.08
CA ARG A 82 -9.16 5.18 -13.73
C ARG A 82 -10.46 5.38 -12.97
N VAL A 83 -10.49 6.33 -12.03
CA VAL A 83 -11.64 6.55 -11.15
C VAL A 83 -12.91 6.89 -11.93
N LEU A 84 -12.82 7.79 -12.91
CA LEU A 84 -13.99 8.17 -13.70
C LEU A 84 -14.43 7.08 -14.67
N LEU A 85 -13.48 6.36 -15.25
CA LEU A 85 -13.77 5.26 -16.17
C LEU A 85 -14.50 4.10 -15.49
N THR A 86 -14.10 3.79 -14.25
CA THR A 86 -14.57 2.59 -13.56
C THR A 86 -15.63 2.87 -12.49
N GLY A 87 -15.75 4.12 -12.03
CA GLY A 87 -16.53 4.47 -10.85
C GLY A 87 -15.93 3.96 -9.53
N ILE A 88 -14.69 3.44 -9.54
CA ILE A 88 -14.03 2.84 -8.38
C ILE A 88 -13.03 3.85 -7.79
N PRO A 89 -13.29 4.44 -6.60
CA PRO A 89 -12.48 5.52 -6.04
C PRO A 89 -11.01 5.17 -5.77
N VAL A 90 -10.71 3.89 -5.61
CA VAL A 90 -9.34 3.44 -5.27
C VAL A 90 -8.45 3.20 -6.49
N PHE A 91 -8.95 3.33 -7.71
CA PHE A 91 -8.18 3.10 -8.93
C PHE A 91 -7.33 4.33 -9.32
N HIS A 92 -6.46 4.73 -8.38
CA HIS A 92 -5.40 5.68 -8.62
C HIS A 92 -4.29 5.09 -9.50
N ALA A 93 -3.45 5.93 -10.05
CA ALA A 93 -2.40 5.52 -10.98
C ALA A 93 -1.42 4.52 -10.36
N GLU A 94 -1.04 4.74 -9.11
CA GLU A 94 -0.11 3.89 -8.38
C GLU A 94 -0.71 2.50 -8.14
N VAL A 95 -1.98 2.45 -7.73
CA VAL A 95 -2.70 1.19 -7.51
C VAL A 95 -2.79 0.41 -8.82
N THR A 96 -3.17 1.05 -9.92
CA THR A 96 -3.27 0.39 -11.23
C THR A 96 -1.90 -0.04 -11.76
N ALA A 97 -0.82 0.71 -11.50
CA ALA A 97 0.55 0.31 -11.83
C ALA A 97 1.02 -0.91 -11.02
N ILE A 98 0.70 -0.95 -9.72
CA ILE A 98 0.98 -2.10 -8.84
C ILE A 98 0.25 -3.34 -9.35
N MET A 99 -1.02 -3.20 -9.73
CA MET A 99 -1.82 -4.30 -10.28
C MET A 99 -1.20 -4.82 -11.59
N ASP A 100 -0.83 -3.94 -12.52
CA ASP A 100 -0.20 -4.32 -13.79
C ASP A 100 1.15 -5.03 -13.57
N ALA A 101 2.02 -4.48 -12.72
CA ALA A 101 3.30 -5.09 -12.39
C ALA A 101 3.13 -6.47 -11.74
N SER A 102 2.20 -6.59 -10.79
CA SER A 102 1.92 -7.84 -10.09
C SER A 102 1.38 -8.91 -11.04
N ALA A 103 0.48 -8.56 -11.95
CA ALA A 103 -0.05 -9.47 -12.96
C ALA A 103 1.05 -9.96 -13.92
N ARG A 104 1.99 -9.09 -14.32
CA ARG A 104 3.10 -9.47 -15.21
C ARG A 104 4.13 -10.36 -14.52
N LEU A 105 4.42 -10.10 -13.25
CA LEU A 105 5.35 -10.93 -12.48
C LEU A 105 4.73 -12.25 -12.05
N ASN A 106 3.40 -12.31 -11.97
CA ASN A 106 2.64 -13.51 -11.67
C ASN A 106 1.52 -13.68 -12.70
N PRO A 107 1.82 -14.28 -13.86
CA PRO A 107 0.83 -14.47 -14.94
C PRO A 107 -0.39 -15.30 -14.54
N LYS A 108 -0.31 -16.01 -13.41
CA LYS A 108 -1.43 -16.75 -12.82
C LYS A 108 -2.18 -15.92 -11.77
N ALA A 109 -1.74 -14.70 -11.47
CA ALA A 109 -2.52 -13.75 -10.67
C ALA A 109 -3.69 -13.28 -11.54
N LEU A 110 -4.86 -13.69 -11.15
CA LEU A 110 -6.09 -13.63 -11.92
C LEU A 110 -6.75 -12.24 -11.86
N LEU A 111 -6.02 -11.23 -12.24
CA LEU A 111 -6.65 -9.99 -12.69
C LEU A 111 -6.78 -10.10 -14.20
N GLY A 112 -7.90 -10.68 -14.65
CA GLY A 112 -8.24 -10.66 -16.07
C GLY A 112 -8.20 -9.22 -16.58
N SER A 113 -7.70 -9.04 -17.79
CA SER A 113 -7.62 -7.75 -18.47
C SER A 113 -8.98 -7.11 -18.78
N ASP A 114 -10.04 -7.86 -18.60
CA ASP A 114 -11.41 -7.44 -18.86
C ASP A 114 -12.13 -7.22 -17.54
N TYR A 115 -12.16 -5.96 -17.11
CA TYR A 115 -13.11 -5.51 -16.09
C TYR A 115 -14.52 -5.50 -16.73
N GLY A 116 -15.04 -6.71 -16.97
CA GLY A 116 -16.38 -6.90 -17.49
C GLY A 116 -17.47 -6.58 -16.47
N GLU A 117 -18.71 -6.69 -16.88
CA GLU A 117 -19.87 -6.55 -16.00
C GLU A 117 -19.80 -7.61 -14.89
N GLY A 118 -19.46 -7.19 -13.65
CA GLY A 118 -19.39 -8.08 -12.50
C GLY A 118 -18.69 -7.45 -11.30
N SER A 119 -18.90 -8.02 -10.13
CA SER A 119 -18.17 -7.60 -8.92
C SER A 119 -16.69 -7.93 -9.06
N ILE A 120 -15.81 -7.03 -8.66
CA ILE A 120 -14.36 -7.30 -8.55
C ILE A 120 -14.07 -8.55 -7.71
N LEU A 121 -14.94 -8.87 -6.75
CA LEU A 121 -14.84 -10.09 -5.93
C LEU A 121 -15.12 -11.37 -6.74
N GLU A 122 -15.84 -11.28 -7.86
CA GLU A 122 -16.07 -12.43 -8.76
C GLU A 122 -14.85 -12.71 -9.65
N MET A 123 -14.02 -11.68 -9.87
CA MET A 123 -12.76 -11.81 -10.61
C MET A 123 -11.62 -12.36 -9.72
N ILE A 124 -11.80 -12.36 -8.40
CA ILE A 124 -10.87 -12.97 -7.46
C ILE A 124 -11.22 -14.44 -7.31
N PRO A 125 -10.32 -15.40 -7.58
CA PRO A 125 -10.59 -16.81 -7.41
C PRO A 125 -11.06 -17.13 -6.00
N ARG A 126 -12.19 -17.80 -5.89
CA ARG A 126 -12.72 -18.26 -4.59
C ARG A 126 -11.98 -19.46 -4.03
N GLU A 127 -11.25 -20.16 -4.87
CA GLU A 127 -10.48 -21.34 -4.50
C GLU A 127 -8.99 -21.12 -4.72
N ALA A 128 -8.17 -21.65 -3.82
CA ALA A 128 -6.72 -21.65 -3.96
C ALA A 128 -6.29 -22.67 -5.03
N GLY A 129 -6.65 -22.40 -6.28
CA GLY A 129 -6.42 -23.31 -7.41
C GLY A 129 -5.02 -23.29 -8.00
N SER A 130 -4.09 -22.49 -7.49
CA SER A 130 -2.72 -22.48 -7.99
C SER A 130 -1.90 -23.55 -7.31
N PRO A 131 -1.30 -24.49 -8.05
CA PRO A 131 -0.35 -25.47 -7.50
C PRO A 131 0.99 -24.83 -7.09
N ASP A 132 1.19 -23.54 -7.39
CA ASP A 132 2.45 -22.86 -7.09
C ASP A 132 2.58 -22.61 -5.59
N PRO A 133 3.80 -22.73 -5.02
CA PRO A 133 4.08 -22.36 -3.64
C PRO A 133 3.59 -20.95 -3.31
N VAL A 134 3.16 -20.72 -2.07
CA VAL A 134 2.61 -19.42 -1.63
C VAL A 134 3.62 -18.28 -1.87
N GLU A 135 4.91 -18.56 -1.71
CA GLU A 135 6.00 -17.60 -1.98
C GLU A 135 6.03 -17.12 -3.44
N GLN A 136 5.56 -17.95 -4.37
CA GLN A 136 5.50 -17.58 -5.79
C GLN A 136 4.21 -16.83 -6.13
N ARG A 137 3.14 -17.02 -5.35
CA ARG A 137 1.87 -16.33 -5.56
C ARG A 137 1.88 -14.90 -5.03
N ALA A 138 2.52 -14.68 -3.90
CA ALA A 138 2.65 -13.36 -3.27
C ALA A 138 3.99 -12.71 -3.65
N ARG A 139 4.25 -12.56 -4.94
CA ARG A 139 5.45 -11.85 -5.39
C ARG A 139 5.33 -10.37 -5.09
N MET A 140 5.96 -9.95 -3.99
CA MET A 140 6.11 -8.55 -3.69
C MET A 140 7.04 -7.88 -4.70
N LEU A 141 6.87 -6.57 -4.87
CA LEU A 141 7.63 -5.76 -5.81
C LEU A 141 8.98 -5.31 -5.21
N LYS A 142 9.66 -6.21 -4.48
CA LYS A 142 11.00 -5.95 -3.93
C LYS A 142 12.01 -5.72 -5.05
N GLY A 143 12.92 -4.78 -4.83
CA GLY A 143 13.89 -4.36 -5.85
C GLY A 143 13.27 -3.48 -6.94
N CYS A 144 12.02 -3.04 -6.75
CA CYS A 144 11.36 -2.15 -7.69
C CYS A 144 11.39 -0.70 -7.21
N GLU A 145 11.29 0.19 -8.18
CA GLU A 145 11.09 1.63 -8.01
C GLU A 145 9.75 2.01 -8.62
N ILE A 146 9.10 3.03 -8.05
CA ILE A 146 7.91 3.63 -8.64
C ILE A 146 8.15 5.10 -8.97
N TYR A 147 7.77 5.52 -10.17
CA TYR A 147 7.79 6.91 -10.62
C TYR A 147 6.38 7.40 -10.82
N ILE A 148 6.04 8.55 -10.25
CA ILE A 148 4.70 9.12 -10.21
C ILE A 148 4.79 10.60 -10.58
N ASN A 149 3.94 11.10 -11.46
CA ASN A 149 3.98 12.51 -11.82
C ASN A 149 3.51 13.46 -10.72
N GLY A 150 2.75 12.99 -9.73
CA GLY A 150 2.31 13.74 -8.55
C GLY A 150 2.63 13.03 -7.24
N ALA A 151 2.65 13.74 -6.12
CA ALA A 151 2.85 13.16 -4.81
C ALA A 151 1.76 12.11 -4.51
N PRO A 152 2.12 10.91 -4.05
CA PRO A 152 1.14 9.87 -3.73
C PRO A 152 0.28 10.29 -2.53
N CYS A 153 -1.01 9.98 -2.58
CA CYS A 153 -1.90 10.12 -1.41
C CYS A 153 -1.60 9.05 -0.35
N PRO A 154 -2.13 9.15 0.89
CA PRO A 154 -1.90 8.16 1.93
C PRO A 154 -2.34 6.74 1.55
N MET A 155 -3.42 6.57 0.80
CA MET A 155 -3.87 5.27 0.30
C MET A 155 -2.80 4.64 -0.61
N CYS A 156 -2.28 5.41 -1.56
CA CYS A 156 -1.25 4.96 -2.50
C CYS A 156 0.07 4.67 -1.80
N MET A 157 0.49 5.53 -0.85
CA MET A 157 1.67 5.24 -0.02
C MET A 157 1.53 3.93 0.75
N SER A 158 0.36 3.67 1.33
CA SER A 158 0.09 2.39 2.01
C SER A 158 0.18 1.20 1.04
N ALA A 159 -0.38 1.33 -0.17
CA ALA A 159 -0.27 0.30 -1.20
C ALA A 159 1.20 0.04 -1.62
N ILE A 160 2.01 1.09 -1.75
CA ILE A 160 3.44 1.01 -2.05
C ILE A 160 4.18 0.24 -0.94
N TYR A 161 3.92 0.56 0.34
CA TYR A 161 4.49 -0.17 1.47
C TYR A 161 4.09 -1.65 1.48
N TRP A 162 2.81 -1.95 1.29
CA TRP A 162 2.34 -3.33 1.23
C TRP A 162 2.92 -4.11 0.06
N SER A 163 3.19 -3.43 -1.06
CA SER A 163 3.83 -4.02 -2.23
C SER A 163 5.34 -4.23 -2.06
N ARG A 164 5.96 -3.71 -0.99
CA ARG A 164 7.42 -3.79 -0.73
C ARG A 164 8.25 -3.13 -1.83
N ILE A 165 7.75 -2.06 -2.45
CA ILE A 165 8.53 -1.25 -3.38
C ILE A 165 9.61 -0.50 -2.60
N ASP A 166 10.84 -0.50 -3.11
CA ASP A 166 12.00 0.01 -2.37
C ASP A 166 12.18 1.53 -2.50
N HIS A 167 11.67 2.12 -3.59
CA HIS A 167 11.93 3.53 -3.89
C HIS A 167 10.74 4.22 -4.56
N VAL A 168 10.47 5.45 -4.14
CA VAL A 168 9.41 6.31 -4.70
C VAL A 168 10.02 7.58 -5.23
N TYR A 169 9.77 7.88 -6.50
CA TYR A 169 10.07 9.16 -7.13
C TYR A 169 8.76 9.83 -7.53
N PHE A 170 8.57 11.06 -7.13
CA PHE A 170 7.44 11.86 -7.61
C PHE A 170 7.90 13.26 -8.03
N ALA A 171 7.20 13.87 -8.99
CA ALA A 171 7.57 15.15 -9.56
C ALA A 171 6.86 16.32 -8.89
N ALA A 172 5.53 16.35 -8.93
CA ALA A 172 4.74 17.42 -8.34
C ALA A 172 4.48 17.17 -6.85
N SER A 173 4.53 18.23 -6.05
CA SER A 173 4.30 18.17 -4.60
C SER A 173 2.80 18.06 -4.26
N LEU A 174 2.49 17.75 -2.97
CA LEU A 174 1.11 17.83 -2.45
C LEU A 174 0.49 19.21 -2.67
N LYS A 175 1.29 20.28 -2.58
CA LYS A 175 0.81 21.65 -2.84
C LYS A 175 0.40 21.84 -4.29
N ASP A 176 1.16 21.29 -5.23
CA ASP A 176 0.83 21.35 -6.67
C ASP A 176 -0.44 20.57 -6.96
N THR A 177 -0.59 19.39 -6.33
CA THR A 177 -1.78 18.55 -6.44
C THR A 177 -3.03 19.23 -5.88
N SER A 178 -2.91 19.88 -4.72
CA SER A 178 -3.98 20.67 -4.10
C SER A 178 -4.39 21.86 -4.99
N ALA A 179 -3.45 22.52 -5.65
CA ALA A 179 -3.72 23.66 -6.51
C ALA A 179 -4.61 23.34 -7.72
N ILE A 180 -4.65 22.08 -8.13
CA ILE A 180 -5.52 21.59 -9.22
C ILE A 180 -6.79 20.89 -8.72
N GLY A 181 -7.10 21.01 -7.41
CA GLY A 181 -8.34 20.50 -6.82
C GLY A 181 -8.27 19.10 -6.20
N PHE A 182 -7.09 18.48 -6.14
CA PHE A 182 -6.89 17.19 -5.48
C PHE A 182 -6.11 17.40 -4.17
N ASP A 183 -6.84 17.76 -3.10
CA ASP A 183 -6.24 18.05 -1.79
C ASP A 183 -6.17 16.80 -0.92
N ASP A 184 -5.02 16.15 -0.92
CA ASP A 184 -4.72 14.98 -0.10
C ASP A 184 -3.95 15.33 1.19
N ALA A 185 -3.48 16.57 1.35
CA ALA A 185 -2.64 16.97 2.46
C ALA A 185 -3.34 16.75 3.81
N PHE A 186 -4.65 17.06 3.87
CA PHE A 186 -5.45 16.87 5.09
C PHE A 186 -5.50 15.41 5.56
N GLN A 187 -5.40 14.44 4.64
CA GLN A 187 -5.45 13.02 5.00
C GLN A 187 -4.21 12.60 5.79
N TYR A 188 -3.03 13.11 5.43
CA TYR A 188 -1.80 12.88 6.18
C TYR A 188 -1.89 13.42 7.61
N GLU A 189 -2.43 14.63 7.76
CA GLU A 189 -2.66 15.24 9.06
C GLU A 189 -3.71 14.49 9.88
N ASP A 190 -4.79 14.07 9.25
CA ASP A 190 -5.88 13.36 9.91
C ASP A 190 -5.45 11.97 10.39
N PHE A 191 -4.62 11.26 9.61
CA PHE A 191 -4.08 9.95 9.99
C PHE A 191 -3.11 10.02 11.18
N ALA A 192 -2.47 11.16 11.43
CA ALA A 192 -1.64 11.36 12.61
C ALA A 192 -2.43 11.53 13.91
N LYS A 193 -3.73 11.80 13.81
CA LYS A 193 -4.61 11.99 14.98
C LYS A 193 -5.03 10.64 15.60
N PRO A 194 -5.34 10.64 16.90
CA PRO A 194 -6.06 9.51 17.53
C PRO A 194 -7.39 9.23 16.79
N TRP A 195 -7.84 7.98 16.80
CA TRP A 195 -9.10 7.58 16.12
C TRP A 195 -10.29 8.47 16.47
N SER A 196 -10.44 8.83 17.75
CA SER A 196 -11.54 9.66 18.24
C SER A 196 -11.54 11.10 17.74
N GLN A 197 -10.45 11.56 17.12
CA GLN A 197 -10.28 12.93 16.62
C GLN A 197 -10.25 12.99 15.09
N ARG A 198 -10.41 11.84 14.42
CA ARG A 198 -10.38 11.79 12.96
C ARG A 198 -11.68 12.33 12.36
N ARG A 199 -11.59 12.85 11.14
CA ARG A 199 -12.72 13.39 10.39
C ARG A 199 -13.80 12.32 10.13
N ILE A 200 -13.36 11.07 9.88
CA ILE A 200 -14.26 9.92 9.79
C ILE A 200 -14.43 9.34 11.19
N ALA A 201 -15.68 9.19 11.61
CA ALA A 201 -15.99 8.58 12.91
C ALA A 201 -15.53 7.12 12.95
N VAL A 202 -14.73 6.79 13.96
CA VAL A 202 -14.18 5.46 14.16
C VAL A 202 -14.61 4.92 15.53
N THR A 203 -15.20 3.74 15.56
CA THR A 203 -15.52 3.01 16.77
C THR A 203 -14.54 1.85 16.91
N GLU A 204 -13.66 1.94 17.90
CA GLU A 204 -12.70 0.87 18.19
C GLU A 204 -13.34 -0.25 19.01
N ASN A 205 -12.79 -1.46 18.86
CA ASN A 205 -13.19 -2.64 19.63
C ASN A 205 -14.66 -3.07 19.50
N PHE A 206 -15.37 -2.57 18.48
CA PHE A 206 -16.75 -3.01 18.22
C PHE A 206 -16.75 -4.52 17.90
N GLU A 207 -17.50 -5.29 18.68
CA GLU A 207 -17.56 -6.76 18.58
C GLU A 207 -16.18 -7.46 18.55
N ARG A 208 -15.24 -6.98 19.35
CA ARG A 208 -13.84 -7.43 19.35
C ARG A 208 -13.71 -8.96 19.41
N GLN A 209 -14.46 -9.64 20.26
CA GLN A 209 -14.39 -11.10 20.41
C GLN A 209 -14.82 -11.83 19.12
N THR A 210 -15.77 -11.27 18.41
CA THR A 210 -16.19 -11.80 17.10
C THR A 210 -15.07 -11.64 16.07
N GLY A 211 -14.44 -10.46 16.00
CA GLY A 211 -13.30 -10.21 15.10
C GLY A 211 -12.09 -11.10 15.38
N LEU A 212 -11.79 -11.39 16.63
CA LEU A 212 -10.66 -12.24 17.02
C LEU A 212 -10.80 -13.71 16.60
N LYS A 213 -11.99 -14.18 16.26
CA LYS A 213 -12.19 -15.54 15.71
C LYS A 213 -11.38 -15.75 14.41
N ALA A 214 -11.28 -14.74 13.54
CA ALA A 214 -10.49 -14.82 12.32
C ALA A 214 -8.99 -14.91 12.62
N TYR A 215 -8.50 -14.15 13.62
CA TYR A 215 -7.09 -14.21 14.02
C TYR A 215 -6.74 -15.55 14.65
N LYS A 216 -7.67 -16.12 15.43
CA LYS A 216 -7.48 -17.47 15.95
C LYS A 216 -7.40 -18.51 14.84
N ALA A 217 -8.30 -18.46 13.86
CA ALA A 217 -8.27 -19.35 12.71
C ALA A 217 -6.95 -19.24 11.93
N TRP A 218 -6.44 -18.01 11.74
CA TRP A 218 -5.12 -17.78 11.16
C TRP A 218 -3.99 -18.40 11.98
N MET A 219 -4.02 -18.24 13.31
CA MET A 219 -2.99 -18.79 14.19
C MET A 219 -3.02 -20.32 14.25
N ASP A 220 -4.20 -20.92 14.14
CA ASP A 220 -4.37 -22.38 14.13
C ASP A 220 -3.92 -23.01 12.80
N LYS A 221 -3.85 -22.22 11.73
CA LYS A 221 -3.42 -22.70 10.40
C LYS A 221 -1.93 -23.03 10.41
N LYS A 222 -1.56 -24.29 10.16
CA LYS A 222 -0.17 -24.76 10.20
C LYS A 222 0.70 -24.21 9.08
N ASP A 223 0.11 -24.04 7.92
CA ASP A 223 0.74 -23.54 6.69
C ASP A 223 0.45 -22.06 6.43
N ARG A 224 0.23 -21.27 7.50
CA ARG A 224 0.04 -19.82 7.37
C ARG A 224 1.31 -19.14 6.87
N HIS A 225 1.12 -18.23 5.93
CA HIS A 225 2.20 -17.47 5.32
C HIS A 225 1.92 -15.97 5.42
N PRO A 226 2.66 -15.22 6.25
CA PRO A 226 2.55 -13.76 6.29
C PRO A 226 3.18 -13.16 5.02
N TYR A 227 2.54 -12.15 4.47
CA TYR A 227 2.96 -11.45 3.26
C TYR A 227 3.24 -9.97 3.49
#